data_487e0fe2e34b9f018825172c3b278e1e
#
_entry.id   487e0fe2e34b9f018825172c3b278e1e
#
_cell.length_a   1.000
_cell.length_b   1.000
_cell.length_c   1.000
_cell.angle_alpha   90.00
_cell.angle_beta   90.00
_cell.angle_gamma   90.00
#
_symmetry.space_group_name_H-M   'P 1'
#
loop_
_entity.id
_entity.type
_entity.pdbx_description
1 polymer ?
#
loop_
_entity_poly.entity_id
_entity_poly.type
_entity_poly.pdbx_seq_one_letter_code
_entity_poly.pdbx_strand_id
1 'polypeptide(L)'
;MSDTQSSRKGWWIALRSPSARYSLMTLLGAGFIFGILFWGGFNTGMEATNTLEFCVSCHEMRDNVYQEYKQSVHYSNRSGVRAVCSDCHVPKDWSHKIIRKLQASGEVWGKLTGSIDTKEKFEAKRAEMAQHEWDRMKSTDSRECRNCHRYDAMDLELQDKIAKKKHAQAAMPDADKTCIDCHKGIVHNLPED
;
A
#
# COMPACT_ATOMS: atom_id res chain seq x y z
N MET A 1 42.83 10.61 27.68
CA MET A 1 41.67 9.96 27.03
C MET A 1 40.54 9.70 28.06
N SER A 2 39.98 10.75 28.73
CA SER A 2 38.96 10.56 29.80
C SER A 2 37.81 11.54 29.79
N ASP A 3 37.61 12.37 28.74
CA ASP A 3 36.57 13.40 28.74
C ASP A 3 35.27 13.06 28.01
N THR A 4 35.23 11.99 27.20
CA THR A 4 34.03 11.64 26.41
C THR A 4 32.99 10.86 27.17
N GLN A 5 33.33 10.25 28.31
CA GLN A 5 32.40 9.43 29.12
C GLN A 5 31.58 10.26 30.09
N SER A 6 32.03 11.44 30.49
CA SER A 6 31.32 12.38 31.38
C SER A 6 30.12 13.05 30.69
N SER A 7 30.25 13.39 29.41
CA SER A 7 29.20 14.08 28.64
C SER A 7 27.93 13.21 28.45
N ARG A 8 28.08 11.91 28.21
CA ARG A 8 26.95 10.99 27.99
C ARG A 8 26.08 10.78 29.25
N LYS A 9 26.69 10.75 30.43
CA LYS A 9 25.96 10.61 31.70
C LYS A 9 25.13 11.86 32.01
N GLY A 10 25.60 13.04 31.67
CA GLY A 10 24.87 14.29 31.87
C GLY A 10 23.56 14.38 31.09
N TRP A 11 23.56 13.92 29.83
CA TRP A 11 22.37 13.95 28.98
C TRP A 11 21.26 13.01 29.46
N TRP A 12 21.59 11.79 29.89
CA TRP A 12 20.63 10.83 30.46
C TRP A 12 20.04 11.29 31.80
N ILE A 13 20.84 11.98 32.62
CA ILE A 13 20.36 12.56 33.87
C ILE A 13 19.41 13.73 33.58
N ALA A 14 19.74 14.60 32.64
CA ALA A 14 18.89 15.72 32.25
C ALA A 14 17.52 15.27 31.71
N LEU A 15 17.46 14.17 30.92
CA LEU A 15 16.20 13.60 30.42
C LEU A 15 15.30 13.01 31.53
N ARG A 16 15.89 12.54 32.64
CA ARG A 16 15.16 11.91 33.75
C ARG A 16 14.91 12.84 34.90
N SER A 17 15.46 14.03 34.89
CA SER A 17 15.30 15.02 35.93
C SER A 17 13.96 15.76 35.74
N PRO A 18 13.21 16.05 36.84
CA PRO A 18 12.06 16.91 36.77
C PRO A 18 12.44 18.28 36.21
N SER A 19 11.57 18.86 35.36
CA SER A 19 11.79 20.20 34.86
C SER A 19 11.65 21.23 35.99
N ALA A 20 12.71 22.00 36.23
CA ALA A 20 12.68 23.14 37.18
C ALA A 20 11.99 24.38 36.57
N ARG A 21 11.79 24.39 35.22
CA ARG A 21 11.27 25.56 34.52
C ARG A 21 9.78 25.49 34.17
N TYR A 22 9.24 24.29 33.97
CA TYR A 22 7.85 24.07 33.58
C TYR A 22 7.14 23.14 34.57
N SER A 23 5.90 23.45 34.92
CA SER A 23 5.09 22.58 35.77
C SER A 23 4.76 21.26 35.04
N LEU A 24 4.52 20.19 35.77
CA LEU A 24 4.09 18.92 35.25
C LEU A 24 2.83 19.05 34.36
N MET A 25 1.86 19.86 34.82
CA MET A 25 0.63 20.15 34.06
C MET A 25 0.92 20.77 32.67
N THR A 26 1.86 21.72 32.63
CA THR A 26 2.27 22.36 31.35
C THR A 26 2.90 21.33 30.40
N LEU A 27 3.78 20.47 30.92
CA LEU A 27 4.44 19.45 30.10
C LEU A 27 3.45 18.40 29.59
N LEU A 28 2.55 17.94 30.46
CA LEU A 28 1.51 16.98 30.06
C LEU A 28 0.53 17.59 29.05
N GLY A 29 0.09 18.84 29.30
CA GLY A 29 -0.79 19.56 28.38
C GLY A 29 -0.13 19.77 27.00
N ALA A 30 1.11 20.23 26.97
CA ALA A 30 1.87 20.40 25.72
C ALA A 30 2.09 19.06 25.00
N GLY A 31 2.46 18.01 25.73
CA GLY A 31 2.62 16.67 25.17
C GLY A 31 1.32 16.09 24.60
N PHE A 32 0.20 16.32 25.28
CA PHE A 32 -1.12 15.90 24.83
C PHE A 32 -1.52 16.61 23.53
N ILE A 33 -1.38 17.94 23.47
CA ILE A 33 -1.67 18.73 22.29
C ILE A 33 -0.75 18.31 21.12
N PHE A 34 0.54 18.18 21.40
CA PHE A 34 1.50 17.72 20.40
C PHE A 34 1.13 16.32 19.87
N GLY A 35 0.74 15.40 20.74
CA GLY A 35 0.33 14.04 20.37
C GLY A 35 -0.90 14.05 19.45
N ILE A 36 -1.89 14.88 19.73
CA ILE A 36 -3.08 15.03 18.87
C ILE A 36 -2.68 15.59 17.50
N LEU A 37 -1.91 16.66 17.47
CA LEU A 37 -1.47 17.30 16.21
C LEU A 37 -0.59 16.37 15.39
N PHE A 38 0.34 15.67 16.03
CA PHE A 38 1.21 14.70 15.38
C PHE A 38 0.39 13.55 14.80
N TRP A 39 -0.47 12.95 15.60
CA TRP A 39 -1.29 11.82 15.16
C TRP A 39 -2.27 12.20 14.05
N GLY A 40 -2.95 13.32 14.20
CA GLY A 40 -3.85 13.86 13.16
C GLY A 40 -3.10 14.17 11.86
N GLY A 41 -1.99 14.88 11.94
CA GLY A 41 -1.15 15.20 10.78
C GLY A 41 -0.58 13.97 10.10
N PHE A 42 -0.10 13.00 10.89
CA PHE A 42 0.42 11.75 10.37
C PHE A 42 -0.65 10.95 9.62
N ASN A 43 -1.84 10.77 10.21
CA ASN A 43 -2.94 10.06 9.54
C ASN A 43 -3.41 10.81 8.27
N THR A 44 -3.52 12.12 8.34
CA THR A 44 -3.88 12.94 7.16
C THR A 44 -2.86 12.75 6.04
N GLY A 45 -1.56 12.77 6.34
CA GLY A 45 -0.50 12.53 5.35
C GLY A 45 -0.56 11.11 4.78
N MET A 46 -0.83 10.11 5.62
CA MET A 46 -1.00 8.72 5.18
C MET A 46 -2.17 8.56 4.20
N GLU A 47 -3.31 9.21 4.45
CA GLU A 47 -4.47 9.13 3.55
C GLU A 47 -4.32 10.01 2.32
N ALA A 48 -3.74 11.21 2.42
CA ALA A 48 -3.46 12.06 1.27
C ALA A 48 -2.61 11.36 0.20
N THR A 49 -1.70 10.49 0.63
CA THR A 49 -0.86 9.68 -0.27
C THR A 49 -1.53 8.38 -0.77
N ASN A 50 -2.81 8.18 -0.47
CA ASN A 50 -3.62 7.06 -0.99
C ASN A 50 -4.61 7.49 -2.07
N THR A 51 -4.68 8.78 -2.40
CA THR A 51 -5.60 9.30 -3.41
C THR A 51 -5.15 8.93 -4.83
N LEU A 52 -6.10 8.81 -5.74
CA LEU A 52 -5.81 8.58 -7.16
C LEU A 52 -4.92 9.69 -7.73
N GLU A 53 -5.23 10.93 -7.38
CA GLU A 53 -4.50 12.13 -7.81
C GLU A 53 -3.02 12.06 -7.40
N PHE A 54 -2.75 11.62 -6.18
CA PHE A 54 -1.37 11.42 -5.72
C PHE A 54 -0.66 10.36 -6.55
N CYS A 55 -1.28 9.21 -6.77
CA CYS A 55 -0.67 8.10 -7.53
C CYS A 55 -0.34 8.51 -8.97
N VAL A 56 -1.27 9.22 -9.64
CA VAL A 56 -1.08 9.65 -11.04
C VAL A 56 -0.34 10.98 -11.18
N SER A 57 0.12 11.58 -10.09
CA SER A 57 0.98 12.77 -10.14
C SER A 57 2.35 12.49 -10.77
N CYS A 58 2.79 11.23 -10.69
CA CYS A 58 4.00 10.77 -11.39
C CYS A 58 3.66 10.39 -12.84
N HIS A 59 4.44 10.89 -13.80
CA HIS A 59 4.17 10.63 -15.22
C HIS A 59 4.33 9.15 -15.57
N GLU A 60 5.22 8.42 -14.90
CA GLU A 60 5.40 6.98 -15.09
C GLU A 60 4.11 6.20 -14.83
N MET A 61 3.37 6.61 -13.80
CA MET A 61 2.07 6.00 -13.48
C MET A 61 0.98 6.51 -14.42
N ARG A 62 0.93 7.83 -14.65
CA ARG A 62 -0.10 8.48 -15.46
C ARG A 62 -0.08 8.05 -16.92
N ASP A 63 1.09 7.93 -17.51
CA ASP A 63 1.24 7.71 -18.94
C ASP A 63 1.25 6.21 -19.32
N ASN A 64 1.47 5.33 -18.34
CA ASN A 64 1.47 3.87 -18.53
C ASN A 64 0.25 3.22 -17.83
N VAL A 65 0.40 2.72 -16.64
CA VAL A 65 -0.60 1.87 -15.94
C VAL A 65 -1.95 2.54 -15.70
N TYR A 66 -1.99 3.88 -15.59
CA TYR A 66 -3.27 4.59 -15.46
C TYR A 66 -4.09 4.55 -16.75
N GLN A 67 -3.45 4.55 -17.92
CA GLN A 67 -4.17 4.44 -19.18
C GLN A 67 -4.82 3.05 -19.33
N GLU A 68 -4.13 1.99 -18.89
CA GLU A 68 -4.64 0.63 -18.86
C GLU A 68 -5.80 0.49 -17.86
N TYR A 69 -5.61 1.02 -16.64
CA TYR A 69 -6.63 1.03 -15.60
C TYR A 69 -7.95 1.66 -16.07
N LYS A 70 -7.90 2.76 -16.84
CA LYS A 70 -9.11 3.42 -17.37
C LYS A 70 -9.94 2.52 -18.30
N GLN A 71 -9.36 1.47 -18.84
CA GLN A 71 -10.04 0.52 -19.71
C GLN A 71 -10.62 -0.68 -18.95
N SER A 72 -10.33 -0.78 -17.65
CA SER A 72 -10.74 -1.92 -16.82
C SER A 72 -12.15 -1.75 -16.24
N VAL A 73 -12.77 -2.88 -15.90
CA VAL A 73 -14.04 -2.91 -15.16
C VAL A 73 -13.93 -2.34 -13.73
N HIS A 74 -12.71 -2.20 -13.21
CA HIS A 74 -12.46 -1.58 -11.92
C HIS A 74 -12.48 -0.04 -11.99
N TYR A 75 -12.27 0.52 -13.16
CA TYR A 75 -12.44 1.96 -13.40
C TYR A 75 -13.89 2.34 -13.63
N SER A 76 -14.62 1.56 -14.44
CA SER A 76 -16.01 1.84 -14.79
C SER A 76 -16.79 0.53 -14.96
N ASN A 77 -17.87 0.35 -14.22
CA ASN A 77 -18.69 -0.84 -14.24
C ASN A 77 -20.16 -0.53 -13.95
N ARG A 78 -21.02 -1.56 -14.07
CA ARG A 78 -22.46 -1.45 -13.87
C ARG A 78 -22.88 -1.10 -12.44
N SER A 79 -22.07 -1.42 -11.44
CA SER A 79 -22.37 -1.11 -10.03
C SER A 79 -22.08 0.34 -9.65
N GLY A 80 -21.29 1.06 -10.47
CA GLY A 80 -20.84 2.42 -10.19
C GLY A 80 -19.73 2.50 -9.12
N VAL A 81 -19.26 1.35 -8.59
CA VAL A 81 -18.17 1.31 -7.61
C VAL A 81 -16.84 1.31 -8.36
N ARG A 82 -16.05 2.35 -8.16
CA ARG A 82 -14.69 2.45 -8.71
C ARG A 82 -13.66 2.07 -7.66
N ALA A 83 -12.85 1.05 -7.96
CA ALA A 83 -11.69 0.71 -7.15
C ALA A 83 -10.49 1.54 -7.60
N VAL A 84 -9.94 2.38 -6.73
CA VAL A 84 -8.76 3.20 -7.04
C VAL A 84 -7.45 2.44 -6.76
N CYS A 85 -6.32 2.99 -7.20
CA CYS A 85 -5.01 2.34 -7.09
C CYS A 85 -4.74 1.79 -5.67
N SER A 86 -5.04 2.60 -4.65
CA SER A 86 -4.81 2.21 -3.24
C SER A 86 -5.71 1.07 -2.76
N ASP A 87 -6.86 0.81 -3.38
CA ASP A 87 -7.74 -0.30 -2.99
C ASP A 87 -7.11 -1.67 -3.28
N CYS A 88 -6.23 -1.74 -4.29
CA CYS A 88 -5.51 -2.96 -4.68
C CYS A 88 -4.07 -2.99 -4.19
N HIS A 89 -3.41 -1.81 -4.10
CA HIS A 89 -1.98 -1.72 -3.83
C HIS A 89 -1.63 -1.33 -2.40
N VAL A 90 -2.58 -0.84 -1.60
CA VAL A 90 -2.32 -0.39 -0.23
C VAL A 90 -3.28 -1.10 0.75
N PRO A 91 -2.75 -1.87 1.69
CA PRO A 91 -3.57 -2.49 2.74
C PRO A 91 -4.41 -1.49 3.51
N LYS A 92 -5.64 -1.88 3.88
CA LYS A 92 -6.52 -1.03 4.69
C LYS A 92 -6.13 -1.02 6.17
N ASP A 93 -5.62 -2.14 6.67
CA ASP A 93 -5.16 -2.23 8.05
C ASP A 93 -3.86 -1.42 8.25
N TRP A 94 -3.74 -0.84 9.45
CA TRP A 94 -2.75 0.18 9.75
C TRP A 94 -1.31 -0.35 9.70
N SER A 95 -1.07 -1.53 10.25
CA SER A 95 0.27 -2.12 10.33
C SER A 95 0.84 -2.42 8.95
N HIS A 96 0.05 -3.12 8.12
CA HIS A 96 0.47 -3.46 6.76
C HIS A 96 0.51 -2.22 5.84
N LYS A 97 -0.35 -1.22 6.08
CA LYS A 97 -0.29 0.07 5.37
C LYS A 97 1.05 0.75 5.56
N ILE A 98 1.55 0.83 6.80
CA ILE A 98 2.88 1.41 7.08
C ILE A 98 3.97 0.60 6.39
N ILE A 99 3.96 -0.73 6.53
CA ILE A 99 4.96 -1.60 5.91
C ILE A 99 4.96 -1.40 4.38
N ARG A 100 3.79 -1.36 3.75
CA ARG A 100 3.68 -1.13 2.30
C ARG A 100 4.23 0.24 1.89
N LYS A 101 3.95 1.28 2.68
CA LYS A 101 4.49 2.63 2.41
C LYS A 101 6.02 2.70 2.54
N LEU A 102 6.59 1.98 3.51
CA LEU A 102 8.05 1.86 3.61
C LEU A 102 8.64 1.13 2.40
N GLN A 103 8.00 0.06 1.93
CA GLN A 103 8.42 -0.65 0.71
C GLN A 103 8.32 0.25 -0.53
N ALA A 104 7.25 1.04 -0.65
CA ALA A 104 7.05 1.98 -1.75
C ALA A 104 8.12 3.09 -1.81
N SER A 105 8.88 3.33 -0.75
CA SER A 105 10.01 4.26 -0.80
C SER A 105 11.09 3.84 -1.82
N GLY A 106 11.24 2.53 -2.07
CA GLY A 106 12.10 2.00 -3.13
C GLY A 106 11.61 2.36 -4.54
N GLU A 107 10.29 2.41 -4.76
CA GLU A 107 9.68 2.83 -6.02
C GLU A 107 9.92 4.32 -6.27
N VAL A 108 9.81 5.14 -5.22
CA VAL A 108 10.15 6.58 -5.27
C VAL A 108 11.64 6.78 -5.57
N TRP A 109 12.50 5.94 -4.99
CA TRP A 109 13.93 5.96 -5.29
C TRP A 109 14.20 5.61 -6.75
N GLY A 110 13.53 4.60 -7.29
CA GLY A 110 13.60 4.23 -8.70
C GLY A 110 13.25 5.40 -9.64
N LYS A 111 12.22 6.19 -9.29
CA LYS A 111 11.89 7.42 -10.00
C LYS A 111 13.00 8.46 -9.90
N LEU A 112 13.50 8.75 -8.70
CA LEU A 112 14.53 9.77 -8.47
C LEU A 112 15.84 9.44 -9.19
N THR A 113 16.17 8.17 -9.33
CA THR A 113 17.37 7.69 -10.06
C THR A 113 17.16 7.54 -11.57
N GLY A 114 15.95 7.78 -12.07
CA GLY A 114 15.63 7.67 -13.49
C GLY A 114 15.65 6.24 -14.03
N SER A 115 15.38 5.23 -13.17
CA SER A 115 15.41 3.83 -13.57
C SER A 115 14.16 3.38 -14.34
N ILE A 116 13.08 4.16 -14.27
CA ILE A 116 11.77 3.91 -14.91
C ILE A 116 11.18 5.18 -15.53
N ASP A 117 11.98 6.21 -15.76
CA ASP A 117 11.56 7.56 -16.16
C ASP A 117 11.14 7.68 -17.64
N THR A 118 11.35 6.65 -18.46
CA THR A 118 10.83 6.60 -19.82
C THR A 118 9.95 5.37 -20.02
N LYS A 119 9.10 5.41 -21.06
CA LYS A 119 8.22 4.29 -21.38
C LYS A 119 9.03 3.01 -21.67
N GLU A 120 10.12 3.13 -22.39
CA GLU A 120 11.00 2.01 -22.75
C GLU A 120 11.61 1.36 -21.50
N LYS A 121 12.10 2.17 -20.55
CA LYS A 121 12.65 1.68 -19.27
C LYS A 121 11.56 1.06 -18.41
N PHE A 122 10.36 1.65 -18.39
CA PHE A 122 9.21 1.10 -17.67
C PHE A 122 8.83 -0.27 -18.24
N GLU A 123 8.70 -0.39 -19.56
CA GLU A 123 8.35 -1.66 -20.22
C GLU A 123 9.44 -2.71 -20.02
N ALA A 124 10.71 -2.35 -20.09
CA ALA A 124 11.82 -3.27 -19.82
C ALA A 124 11.79 -3.86 -18.39
N LYS A 125 11.16 -3.19 -17.44
CA LYS A 125 11.01 -3.65 -16.05
C LYS A 125 9.62 -4.17 -15.72
N ARG A 126 8.68 -4.11 -16.66
CA ARG A 126 7.27 -4.48 -16.42
C ARG A 126 7.14 -5.89 -15.85
N ALA A 127 7.82 -6.87 -16.43
CA ALA A 127 7.75 -8.25 -15.97
C ALA A 127 8.24 -8.43 -14.53
N GLU A 128 9.37 -7.81 -14.18
CA GLU A 128 9.93 -7.83 -12.83
C GLU A 128 8.97 -7.17 -11.82
N MET A 129 8.46 -5.98 -12.15
CA MET A 129 7.52 -5.25 -11.29
C MET A 129 6.19 -6.01 -11.11
N ALA A 130 5.67 -6.59 -12.18
CA ALA A 130 4.45 -7.39 -12.14
C ALA A 130 4.63 -8.64 -11.29
N GLN A 131 5.73 -9.38 -11.46
CA GLN A 131 6.01 -10.58 -10.69
C GLN A 131 6.12 -10.27 -9.20
N HIS A 132 6.86 -9.20 -8.85
CA HIS A 132 6.99 -8.75 -7.46
C HIS A 132 5.62 -8.43 -6.83
N GLU A 133 4.73 -7.77 -7.56
CA GLU A 133 3.40 -7.43 -7.06
C GLU A 133 2.48 -8.67 -6.96
N TRP A 134 2.55 -9.60 -7.91
CA TRP A 134 1.81 -10.86 -7.83
C TRP A 134 2.26 -11.71 -6.64
N ASP A 135 3.56 -11.79 -6.38
CA ASP A 135 4.11 -12.52 -5.22
C ASP A 135 3.66 -11.88 -3.90
N ARG A 136 3.64 -10.56 -3.83
CA ARG A 136 3.09 -9.82 -2.68
C ARG A 136 1.60 -10.14 -2.46
N MET A 137 0.79 -10.05 -3.51
CA MET A 137 -0.64 -10.35 -3.42
C MET A 137 -0.88 -11.81 -3.05
N LYS A 138 -0.10 -12.73 -3.60
CA LYS A 138 -0.19 -14.16 -3.27
C LYS A 138 0.17 -14.41 -1.80
N SER A 139 1.26 -13.83 -1.30
CA SER A 139 1.71 -14.00 0.09
C SER A 139 0.71 -13.50 1.14
N THR A 140 -0.21 -12.62 0.74
CA THR A 140 -1.25 -12.05 1.60
C THR A 140 -2.65 -12.64 1.32
N ASP A 141 -2.74 -13.77 0.63
CA ASP A 141 -3.99 -14.38 0.20
C ASP A 141 -4.91 -13.41 -0.56
N SER A 142 -4.32 -12.58 -1.43
CA SER A 142 -5.02 -11.55 -2.21
C SER A 142 -5.96 -10.69 -1.33
N ARG A 143 -5.50 -10.33 -0.15
CA ARG A 143 -6.27 -9.63 0.90
C ARG A 143 -6.98 -8.38 0.36
N GLU A 144 -6.34 -7.60 -0.47
CA GLU A 144 -6.89 -6.37 -1.02
C GLU A 144 -8.13 -6.66 -1.91
N CYS A 145 -8.08 -7.73 -2.69
CA CYS A 145 -9.23 -8.19 -3.49
C CYS A 145 -10.42 -8.59 -2.60
N ARG A 146 -10.13 -9.24 -1.47
CA ARG A 146 -11.14 -9.71 -0.52
C ARG A 146 -11.83 -8.58 0.27
N ASN A 147 -11.34 -7.35 0.19
CA ASN A 147 -12.04 -6.19 0.75
C ASN A 147 -13.39 -5.93 0.05
N CYS A 148 -13.52 -6.34 -1.22
CA CYS A 148 -14.73 -6.18 -2.02
C CYS A 148 -15.27 -7.52 -2.54
N HIS A 149 -14.40 -8.49 -2.87
CA HIS A 149 -14.75 -9.78 -3.43
C HIS A 149 -14.67 -10.88 -2.36
N ARG A 150 -15.81 -11.25 -1.82
CA ARG A 150 -15.92 -12.32 -0.81
C ARG A 150 -16.61 -13.53 -1.40
N TYR A 151 -16.08 -14.72 -1.16
CA TYR A 151 -16.67 -15.97 -1.68
C TYR A 151 -18.10 -16.22 -1.16
N ASP A 152 -18.37 -15.85 0.10
CA ASP A 152 -19.69 -15.98 0.72
C ASP A 152 -20.75 -15.01 0.16
N ALA A 153 -20.30 -13.97 -0.56
CA ALA A 153 -21.16 -13.00 -1.24
C ALA A 153 -21.26 -13.22 -2.76
N MET A 154 -20.55 -14.23 -3.29
CA MET A 154 -20.61 -14.55 -4.72
C MET A 154 -21.77 -15.46 -5.04
N ASP A 155 -22.59 -15.08 -6.00
CA ASP A 155 -23.56 -15.99 -6.60
C ASP A 155 -22.85 -16.86 -7.66
N LEU A 156 -22.48 -18.07 -7.25
CA LEU A 156 -21.78 -19.02 -8.11
C LEU A 156 -22.68 -19.56 -9.23
N GLU A 157 -24.01 -19.50 -9.10
CA GLU A 157 -24.93 -19.98 -10.14
C GLU A 157 -24.99 -19.04 -11.33
N LEU A 158 -24.70 -17.76 -11.13
CA LEU A 158 -24.61 -16.76 -12.20
C LEU A 158 -23.29 -16.77 -12.95
N GLN A 159 -22.32 -17.58 -12.51
CA GLN A 159 -21.02 -17.70 -13.15
C GLN A 159 -20.99 -18.82 -14.18
N ASP A 160 -20.06 -18.72 -15.15
CA ASP A 160 -19.81 -19.83 -16.07
C ASP A 160 -19.32 -21.09 -15.33
N LYS A 161 -19.49 -22.26 -15.94
CA LYS A 161 -19.20 -23.56 -15.31
C LYS A 161 -17.74 -23.69 -14.81
N ILE A 162 -16.79 -23.07 -15.49
CA ILE A 162 -15.39 -23.15 -15.14
C ILE A 162 -15.12 -22.23 -13.93
N ALA A 163 -15.58 -20.99 -13.97
CA ALA A 163 -15.46 -20.03 -12.89
C ALA A 163 -16.13 -20.55 -11.62
N LYS A 164 -17.39 -21.02 -11.70
CA LYS A 164 -18.13 -21.64 -10.61
C LYS A 164 -17.29 -22.75 -9.93
N LYS A 165 -16.78 -23.70 -10.70
CA LYS A 165 -15.95 -24.81 -10.17
C LYS A 165 -14.68 -24.30 -9.51
N LYS A 166 -13.97 -23.36 -10.14
CA LYS A 166 -12.70 -22.82 -9.63
C LYS A 166 -12.90 -21.99 -8.38
N HIS A 167 -13.92 -21.16 -8.32
CA HIS A 167 -14.25 -20.38 -7.13
C HIS A 167 -14.70 -21.24 -5.96
N ALA A 168 -15.52 -22.27 -6.22
CA ALA A 168 -15.89 -23.23 -5.18
C ALA A 168 -14.65 -23.95 -4.60
N GLN A 169 -13.68 -24.31 -5.42
CA GLN A 169 -12.40 -24.89 -4.96
C GLN A 169 -11.56 -23.90 -4.18
N ALA A 170 -11.42 -22.67 -4.67
CA ALA A 170 -10.61 -21.62 -4.05
C ALA A 170 -11.22 -21.07 -2.75
N ALA A 171 -12.52 -21.32 -2.51
CA ALA A 171 -13.18 -20.97 -1.26
C ALA A 171 -12.94 -21.97 -0.11
N MET A 172 -12.30 -23.12 -0.39
CA MET A 172 -11.98 -24.11 0.64
C MET A 172 -10.87 -23.63 1.56
N PRO A 173 -10.90 -23.99 2.86
CA PRO A 173 -9.89 -23.49 3.83
C PRO A 173 -8.45 -23.90 3.52
N ASP A 174 -8.25 -25.00 2.79
CA ASP A 174 -6.96 -25.58 2.42
C ASP A 174 -6.58 -25.27 0.95
N ALA A 175 -7.25 -24.31 0.32
CA ALA A 175 -6.94 -23.90 -1.04
C ALA A 175 -5.52 -23.29 -1.13
N ASP A 176 -4.73 -23.79 -2.07
CA ASP A 176 -3.36 -23.32 -2.33
C ASP A 176 -3.30 -22.12 -3.28
N LYS A 177 -4.46 -21.75 -3.88
CA LYS A 177 -4.58 -20.68 -4.86
C LYS A 177 -5.34 -19.51 -4.32
N THR A 178 -4.80 -18.33 -4.59
CA THR A 178 -5.43 -17.04 -4.27
C THR A 178 -6.02 -16.39 -5.52
N CYS A 179 -6.72 -15.28 -5.36
CA CYS A 179 -7.34 -14.57 -6.49
C CYS A 179 -6.33 -14.25 -7.60
N ILE A 180 -5.15 -13.76 -7.23
CA ILE A 180 -4.12 -13.33 -8.20
C ILE A 180 -3.51 -14.48 -9.00
N ASP A 181 -3.56 -15.71 -8.51
CA ASP A 181 -3.04 -16.87 -9.25
C ASP A 181 -3.81 -17.11 -10.56
N CYS A 182 -5.07 -16.67 -10.62
CA CYS A 182 -5.93 -16.82 -11.80
C CYS A 182 -6.30 -15.48 -12.45
N HIS A 183 -6.30 -14.38 -11.68
CA HIS A 183 -6.81 -13.07 -12.12
C HIS A 183 -5.69 -12.06 -12.39
N LYS A 184 -4.59 -12.50 -13.02
CA LYS A 184 -3.57 -11.60 -13.58
C LYS A 184 -4.13 -10.83 -14.78
N GLY A 185 -3.68 -9.60 -14.96
CA GLY A 185 -4.07 -8.80 -16.14
C GLY A 185 -5.48 -8.18 -16.09
N ILE A 186 -6.18 -8.21 -14.95
CA ILE A 186 -7.55 -7.66 -14.83
C ILE A 186 -7.63 -6.14 -14.84
N VAL A 187 -6.51 -5.47 -14.60
CA VAL A 187 -6.41 -4.00 -14.53
C VAL A 187 -5.29 -3.49 -15.42
N HIS A 188 -4.16 -4.17 -15.42
CA HIS A 188 -2.97 -3.80 -16.17
C HIS A 188 -2.65 -4.85 -17.21
N ASN A 189 -2.08 -4.42 -18.35
CA ASN A 189 -1.63 -5.34 -19.36
C ASN A 189 -0.59 -6.31 -18.80
N LEU A 190 -0.67 -7.55 -19.22
CA LEU A 190 0.36 -8.54 -18.90
C LEU A 190 1.68 -8.13 -19.57
N PRO A 191 2.83 -8.43 -18.94
CA PRO A 191 4.12 -8.28 -19.60
C PRO A 191 4.12 -9.06 -20.91
N GLU A 192 4.74 -8.51 -21.95
CA GLU A 192 5.05 -9.25 -23.17
C GLU A 192 6.20 -10.22 -22.88
N ASP A 193 6.10 -11.47 -23.40
CA ASP A 193 7.13 -12.51 -23.27
C ASP A 193 8.38 -12.18 -24.09
#